data_f9e9d955b754e6213de5498d1b203069
#
_entry.id   f9e9d955b754e6213de5498d1b203069
#
_cell.length_a   1.000
_cell.length_b   1.000
_cell.length_c   1.000
_cell.angle_alpha   90.00
_cell.angle_beta   90.00
_cell.angle_gamma   90.00
#
_symmetry.space_group_name_H-M   'P 1'
#
loop_
_entity.id
_entity.type
_entity.pdbx_description
1 polymer ?
#
loop_
_entity_poly.entity_id
_entity_poly.type
_entity_poly.pdbx_seq_one_letter_code
_entity_poly.pdbx_strand_id
1 'polypeptide(L)'
;MVDSLRIALAQMNPTVGDLHGNVDKAIDALGDAERRGADLVVFPEMMIPGYPVEDLLFKPGFLADVRVQLDRFAAATSTVAAVIGFCDGQDTAWNTLALCADGEVKGTYHKRHLPNYEVFDELRHFRAGQDPLNLFEIAGIPVGVTICEDSWVDDGPVCQLGQGGARLILNVNGSPFRIGKQELRESIIARRVNETGVPVVYANLVGGQDELVFDGGSFVVTPTAEGPELVARCCSFVEDLTVFDLEIPAGPEVNERFPLVPVTGVGVGHDERIEPPLVDRLGRLEEIWLALVTATRDYVRKSGFTKVCLGLSGGVDSALVAAIAADALGAENVVGVLMPSRYSSDHSVSDARALAANLGIATRTVEIEPAHAALVGVVGPTLSDGRVDPGDLTDQNLQSRIRGTILMATANEHGWLVLTTGNKSEAAVGYSTLYGDTAGAYAVIRDLWKLVVYELCAWRNARDAVEVIPATILTKPPSAELRPDQRDDQSLPAYEILDPILQAYVERDMTVTQIVASGEVDADVETVQRICHLVDVAEFKRRQTPVGPRLTGKAFGRDRRMPIVNRYRG
;
A
#
# COMPACT_ATOMS: atom_id res chain seq x y z
N MET A 1 -21.21 35.54 11.11
CA MET A 1 -21.81 34.83 9.96
C MET A 1 -20.97 33.58 9.77
N VAL A 2 -21.57 32.47 9.45
CA VAL A 2 -20.85 31.26 9.04
C VAL A 2 -20.60 31.43 7.54
N ASP A 3 -19.34 31.37 7.13
CA ASP A 3 -18.98 31.39 5.73
C ASP A 3 -19.03 29.96 5.19
N SER A 4 -19.34 29.76 3.91
CA SER A 4 -19.33 28.47 3.24
C SER A 4 -18.26 28.46 2.16
N LEU A 5 -17.52 27.35 2.05
CA LEU A 5 -16.51 27.15 1.01
C LEU A 5 -16.83 25.85 0.27
N ARG A 6 -16.94 25.91 -1.04
CA ARG A 6 -17.09 24.70 -1.88
C ARG A 6 -15.73 24.11 -2.16
N ILE A 7 -15.48 22.95 -1.59
CA ILE A 7 -14.19 22.24 -1.65
C ILE A 7 -14.31 21.04 -2.59
N ALA A 8 -13.34 20.88 -3.46
CA ALA A 8 -13.12 19.66 -4.23
C ALA A 8 -11.91 18.91 -3.67
N LEU A 9 -12.13 17.71 -3.12
CA LEU A 9 -11.05 16.79 -2.70
C LEU A 9 -10.70 15.91 -3.89
N ALA A 10 -9.50 16.08 -4.44
CA ALA A 10 -8.98 15.30 -5.56
C ALA A 10 -8.15 14.13 -5.03
N GLN A 11 -8.81 12.99 -4.80
CA GLN A 11 -8.16 11.75 -4.36
C GLN A 11 -7.57 11.03 -5.58
N MET A 12 -6.28 11.25 -5.86
CA MET A 12 -5.64 10.89 -7.12
C MET A 12 -4.63 9.77 -6.97
N ASN A 13 -4.43 9.02 -8.07
CA ASN A 13 -3.44 7.94 -8.20
C ASN A 13 -2.34 8.34 -9.20
N PRO A 14 -1.34 9.12 -8.79
CA PRO A 14 -0.22 9.47 -9.65
C PRO A 14 0.71 8.27 -9.87
N THR A 15 1.42 8.26 -10.98
CA THR A 15 2.51 7.33 -11.26
C THR A 15 3.85 8.03 -10.99
N VAL A 16 4.72 7.43 -10.20
CA VAL A 16 6.03 8.03 -9.90
C VAL A 16 6.84 8.24 -11.19
N GLY A 17 7.29 9.48 -11.39
CA GLY A 17 8.10 9.88 -12.55
C GLY A 17 7.31 10.19 -13.82
N ASP A 18 6.01 9.93 -13.89
CA ASP A 18 5.15 10.35 -14.99
C ASP A 18 4.67 11.80 -14.81
N LEU A 19 5.62 12.73 -14.82
CA LEU A 19 5.36 14.13 -14.50
C LEU A 19 4.27 14.74 -15.40
N HIS A 20 4.29 14.41 -16.69
CA HIS A 20 3.35 14.94 -17.66
C HIS A 20 1.94 14.37 -17.48
N GLY A 21 1.83 13.03 -17.38
CA GLY A 21 0.53 12.34 -17.20
C GLY A 21 -0.13 12.65 -15.85
N ASN A 22 0.67 12.82 -14.77
CA ASN A 22 0.14 13.23 -13.48
C ASN A 22 -0.44 14.66 -13.53
N VAL A 23 0.21 15.59 -14.26
CA VAL A 23 -0.28 16.96 -14.43
C VAL A 23 -1.49 17.01 -15.36
N ASP A 24 -1.55 16.18 -16.42
CA ASP A 24 -2.76 16.05 -17.25
C ASP A 24 -3.97 15.65 -16.39
N LYS A 25 -3.83 14.61 -15.56
CA LYS A 25 -4.87 14.20 -14.61
C LYS A 25 -5.28 15.32 -13.64
N ALA A 26 -4.30 16.10 -13.14
CA ALA A 26 -4.59 17.19 -12.22
C ALA A 26 -5.34 18.33 -12.93
N ILE A 27 -4.99 18.67 -14.17
CA ILE A 27 -5.68 19.69 -14.98
C ILE A 27 -7.11 19.24 -15.31
N ASP A 28 -7.31 17.97 -15.66
CA ASP A 28 -8.64 17.43 -15.92
C ASP A 28 -9.53 17.50 -14.66
N ALA A 29 -8.99 17.12 -13.51
CA ALA A 29 -9.70 17.20 -12.22
C ALA A 29 -10.00 18.66 -11.81
N LEU A 30 -9.05 19.60 -12.06
CA LEU A 30 -9.26 21.04 -11.85
C LEU A 30 -10.44 21.54 -12.70
N GLY A 31 -10.45 21.21 -14.00
CA GLY A 31 -11.55 21.61 -14.90
C GLY A 31 -12.90 21.01 -14.50
N ASP A 32 -12.92 19.79 -13.95
CA ASP A 32 -14.15 19.18 -13.41
C ASP A 32 -14.62 19.92 -12.15
N ALA A 33 -13.71 20.27 -11.25
CA ALA A 33 -14.00 21.01 -10.04
C ALA A 33 -14.56 22.41 -10.36
N GLU A 34 -13.96 23.12 -11.34
CA GLU A 34 -14.45 24.42 -11.82
C GLU A 34 -15.87 24.32 -12.37
N ARG A 35 -16.16 23.31 -13.20
CA ARG A 35 -17.53 23.09 -13.73
C ARG A 35 -18.56 22.81 -12.64
N ARG A 36 -18.12 22.25 -11.51
CA ARG A 36 -18.96 21.99 -10.32
C ARG A 36 -18.98 23.17 -9.35
N GLY A 37 -18.35 24.29 -9.71
CA GLY A 37 -18.36 25.54 -8.95
C GLY A 37 -17.51 25.50 -7.68
N ALA A 38 -16.43 24.72 -7.65
CA ALA A 38 -15.53 24.71 -6.50
C ALA A 38 -14.82 26.05 -6.32
N ASP A 39 -14.63 26.49 -5.07
CA ASP A 39 -13.80 27.63 -4.69
C ASP A 39 -12.34 27.19 -4.48
N LEU A 40 -12.16 25.93 -4.09
CA LEU A 40 -10.86 25.35 -3.73
C LEU A 40 -10.79 23.89 -4.18
N VAL A 41 -9.68 23.52 -4.83
CA VAL A 41 -9.32 22.13 -5.13
C VAL A 41 -8.09 21.72 -4.31
N VAL A 42 -8.16 20.57 -3.63
CA VAL A 42 -7.06 20.06 -2.82
C VAL A 42 -6.56 18.75 -3.42
N PHE A 43 -5.36 18.78 -3.99
CA PHE A 43 -4.64 17.63 -4.51
C PHE A 43 -3.74 17.04 -3.42
N PRO A 44 -3.35 15.74 -3.52
CA PRO A 44 -2.52 15.11 -2.50
C PRO A 44 -1.05 15.55 -2.53
N GLU A 45 -0.32 15.14 -1.49
CA GLU A 45 1.15 15.26 -1.38
C GLU A 45 1.83 14.61 -2.58
N MET A 46 2.86 15.28 -3.14
CA MET A 46 3.64 14.78 -4.29
C MET A 46 2.78 14.40 -5.51
N MET A 47 1.68 15.10 -5.76
CA MET A 47 0.80 14.82 -6.91
C MET A 47 1.56 14.86 -8.24
N ILE A 48 2.46 15.84 -8.41
CA ILE A 48 3.20 16.01 -9.67
C ILE A 48 4.23 14.88 -9.88
N PRO A 49 5.18 14.62 -8.97
CA PRO A 49 6.19 13.59 -9.19
C PRO A 49 5.72 12.18 -8.87
N GLY A 50 4.61 12.00 -8.13
CA GLY A 50 4.21 10.76 -7.47
C GLY A 50 4.97 10.52 -6.16
N TYR A 51 4.46 9.65 -5.26
CA TYR A 51 5.08 9.34 -3.97
C TYR A 51 5.29 7.82 -3.82
N PRO A 52 6.47 7.38 -3.32
CA PRO A 52 7.68 8.15 -3.00
C PRO A 52 8.60 8.34 -4.23
N VAL A 53 9.20 9.51 -4.34
CA VAL A 53 10.10 9.84 -5.46
C VAL A 53 11.49 9.20 -5.34
N GLU A 54 11.90 8.81 -4.14
CA GLU A 54 13.17 8.14 -3.85
C GLU A 54 14.38 8.83 -4.52
N ASP A 55 15.34 8.05 -4.99
CA ASP A 55 16.58 8.53 -5.62
C ASP A 55 16.37 9.18 -7.01
N LEU A 56 15.12 9.31 -7.51
CA LEU A 56 14.85 10.17 -8.68
C LEU A 56 15.24 11.62 -8.41
N LEU A 57 15.15 12.07 -7.14
CA LEU A 57 15.58 13.42 -6.73
C LEU A 57 17.05 13.69 -7.00
N PHE A 58 17.89 12.67 -7.06
CA PHE A 58 19.32 12.82 -7.36
C PHE A 58 19.63 12.79 -8.87
N LYS A 59 18.63 12.58 -9.72
CA LYS A 59 18.84 12.64 -11.17
C LYS A 59 18.97 14.09 -11.63
N PRO A 60 20.02 14.43 -12.40
CA PRO A 60 20.15 15.76 -12.97
C PRO A 60 18.92 16.14 -13.81
N GLY A 61 18.37 17.32 -13.55
CA GLY A 61 17.22 17.85 -14.28
C GLY A 61 15.85 17.48 -13.69
N PHE A 62 15.72 16.44 -12.83
CA PHE A 62 14.41 16.01 -12.33
C PHE A 62 13.63 17.13 -11.63
N LEU A 63 14.26 17.88 -10.72
CA LEU A 63 13.61 19.00 -10.04
C LEU A 63 13.21 20.13 -11.02
N ALA A 64 14.05 20.41 -12.02
CA ALA A 64 13.72 21.38 -13.05
C ALA A 64 12.51 20.93 -13.91
N ASP A 65 12.45 19.65 -14.27
CA ASP A 65 11.32 19.09 -15.01
C ASP A 65 10.03 19.14 -14.18
N VAL A 66 10.10 18.85 -12.88
CA VAL A 66 8.95 19.01 -11.96
C VAL A 66 8.48 20.45 -11.93
N ARG A 67 9.39 21.43 -11.89
CA ARG A 67 9.06 22.86 -11.91
C ARG A 67 8.36 23.27 -13.20
N VAL A 68 8.83 22.80 -14.35
CA VAL A 68 8.16 23.04 -15.65
C VAL A 68 6.72 22.53 -15.62
N GLN A 69 6.48 21.37 -15.03
CA GLN A 69 5.13 20.80 -14.91
C GLN A 69 4.27 21.55 -13.89
N LEU A 70 4.84 22.06 -12.80
CA LEU A 70 4.13 22.95 -11.89
C LEU A 70 3.70 24.25 -12.59
N ASP A 71 4.59 24.87 -13.34
CA ASP A 71 4.28 26.10 -14.09
C ASP A 71 3.17 25.85 -15.13
N ARG A 72 3.19 24.67 -15.78
CA ARG A 72 2.10 24.23 -16.68
C ARG A 72 0.77 24.06 -15.95
N PHE A 73 0.76 23.43 -14.77
CA PHE A 73 -0.44 23.29 -13.94
C PHE A 73 -0.96 24.66 -13.48
N ALA A 74 -0.07 25.52 -12.96
CA ALA A 74 -0.44 26.86 -12.53
C ALA A 74 -1.07 27.66 -13.67
N ALA A 75 -0.50 27.61 -14.87
CA ALA A 75 -1.04 28.29 -16.04
C ALA A 75 -2.46 27.82 -16.44
N ALA A 76 -2.88 26.65 -16.02
CA ALA A 76 -4.22 26.13 -16.25
C ALA A 76 -5.24 26.55 -15.18
N THR A 77 -4.80 27.19 -14.07
CA THR A 77 -5.71 27.67 -13.02
C THR A 77 -6.40 28.96 -13.42
N SER A 78 -7.63 29.14 -12.97
CA SER A 78 -8.43 30.36 -13.11
C SER A 78 -8.71 30.98 -11.74
N THR A 79 -9.93 31.40 -11.49
CA THR A 79 -10.38 31.98 -10.22
C THR A 79 -10.53 30.96 -9.08
N VAL A 80 -10.45 29.66 -9.38
CA VAL A 80 -10.48 28.57 -8.39
C VAL A 80 -9.08 28.40 -7.79
N ALA A 81 -8.98 28.41 -6.47
CA ALA A 81 -7.73 28.09 -5.80
C ALA A 81 -7.40 26.60 -5.91
N ALA A 82 -6.16 26.26 -6.22
CA ALA A 82 -5.69 24.86 -6.23
C ALA A 82 -4.48 24.71 -5.31
N VAL A 83 -4.50 23.69 -4.44
CA VAL A 83 -3.35 23.27 -3.61
C VAL A 83 -2.83 21.95 -4.14
N ILE A 84 -1.56 21.91 -4.55
CA ILE A 84 -0.96 20.72 -5.20
C ILE A 84 0.42 20.41 -4.64
N GLY A 85 0.68 19.10 -4.39
CA GLY A 85 1.95 18.60 -3.89
C GLY A 85 3.00 18.38 -4.99
N PHE A 86 4.23 18.84 -4.74
CA PHE A 86 5.38 18.67 -5.63
C PHE A 86 6.70 18.63 -4.84
N CYS A 87 7.81 18.35 -5.48
CA CYS A 87 9.14 18.56 -4.91
C CYS A 87 9.79 19.81 -5.50
N ASP A 88 10.25 20.71 -4.63
CA ASP A 88 10.91 21.97 -5.01
C ASP A 88 12.42 21.89 -4.73
N GLY A 89 13.18 22.76 -5.37
CA GLY A 89 14.60 22.96 -5.14
C GLY A 89 15.47 22.92 -6.39
N GLN A 90 16.77 22.98 -6.15
CA GLN A 90 17.83 22.84 -7.18
C GLN A 90 18.86 21.79 -6.72
N ASP A 91 19.76 22.18 -5.82
CA ASP A 91 20.75 21.26 -5.22
C ASP A 91 20.23 20.59 -3.94
N THR A 92 19.19 21.15 -3.35
CA THR A 92 18.51 20.67 -2.15
C THR A 92 17.01 20.60 -2.45
N ALA A 93 16.39 19.51 -2.06
CA ALA A 93 14.97 19.28 -2.31
C ALA A 93 14.11 19.49 -1.05
N TRP A 94 12.90 20.01 -1.25
CA TRP A 94 11.84 20.12 -0.25
C TRP A 94 10.58 19.41 -0.74
N ASN A 95 9.90 18.74 0.17
CA ASN A 95 8.52 18.29 -0.03
C ASN A 95 7.61 19.51 0.14
N THR A 96 6.90 19.92 -0.91
CA THR A 96 6.33 21.24 -1.01
C THR A 96 4.87 21.20 -1.48
N LEU A 97 4.04 22.11 -0.99
CA LEU A 97 2.76 22.45 -1.58
C LEU A 97 2.87 23.78 -2.34
N ALA A 98 2.28 23.84 -3.51
CA ALA A 98 2.01 25.09 -4.23
C ALA A 98 0.53 25.46 -4.13
N LEU A 99 0.26 26.75 -3.91
CA LEU A 99 -1.07 27.33 -4.01
C LEU A 99 -1.12 28.11 -5.32
N CYS A 100 -1.99 27.70 -6.22
CA CYS A 100 -2.09 28.23 -7.57
C CYS A 100 -3.48 28.84 -7.79
N ALA A 101 -3.53 29.99 -8.44
CA ALA A 101 -4.75 30.64 -8.92
C ALA A 101 -4.40 31.67 -9.99
N ASP A 102 -5.34 32.05 -10.86
CA ASP A 102 -5.19 33.09 -11.88
C ASP A 102 -3.97 32.88 -12.79
N GLY A 103 -3.64 31.64 -13.11
CA GLY A 103 -2.51 31.31 -13.98
C GLY A 103 -1.14 31.32 -13.29
N GLU A 104 -1.05 31.51 -11.99
CA GLU A 104 0.21 31.71 -11.24
C GLU A 104 0.30 30.90 -9.98
N VAL A 105 1.54 30.63 -9.53
CA VAL A 105 1.82 30.17 -8.16
C VAL A 105 1.79 31.37 -7.22
N LYS A 106 0.81 31.43 -6.34
CA LYS A 106 0.62 32.52 -5.37
C LYS A 106 1.48 32.36 -4.10
N GLY A 107 1.82 31.12 -3.74
CA GLY A 107 2.66 30.84 -2.59
C GLY A 107 3.02 29.36 -2.47
N THR A 108 3.95 29.07 -1.56
CA THR A 108 4.41 27.70 -1.30
C THR A 108 4.51 27.43 0.20
N TYR A 109 4.46 26.14 0.55
CA TYR A 109 4.69 25.63 1.91
C TYR A 109 5.64 24.43 1.84
N HIS A 110 6.72 24.46 2.60
CA HIS A 110 7.66 23.34 2.74
C HIS A 110 7.34 22.51 3.97
N LYS A 111 7.25 21.19 3.81
CA LYS A 111 7.03 20.22 4.90
C LYS A 111 8.07 20.41 6.01
N ARG A 112 7.60 20.50 7.26
CA ARG A 112 8.44 20.80 8.42
C ARG A 112 8.93 19.57 9.15
N HIS A 113 8.08 18.55 9.23
CA HIS A 113 8.40 17.29 9.91
C HIS A 113 8.54 16.19 8.86
N LEU A 114 9.75 15.62 8.78
CA LEU A 114 10.10 14.60 7.82
C LEU A 114 10.13 13.23 8.52
N PRO A 115 9.19 12.32 8.23
CA PRO A 115 9.18 11.01 8.86
C PRO A 115 10.42 10.19 8.42
N ASN A 116 11.05 9.52 9.39
CA ASN A 116 12.23 8.68 9.15
C ASN A 116 12.13 7.41 10.00
N TYR A 117 10.99 6.76 9.92
CA TYR A 117 10.63 5.53 10.63
C TYR A 117 9.75 4.65 9.73
N GLU A 118 9.60 3.37 10.06
CA GLU A 118 8.88 2.39 9.24
C GLU A 118 9.39 2.43 7.77
N VAL A 119 8.49 2.68 6.82
CA VAL A 119 8.80 2.77 5.37
C VAL A 119 9.40 4.10 4.95
N PHE A 120 9.34 5.10 5.82
CA PHE A 120 9.76 6.46 5.49
C PHE A 120 11.28 6.63 5.65
N ASP A 121 11.88 7.36 4.72
CA ASP A 121 13.29 7.75 4.71
C ASP A 121 13.44 9.17 4.14
N GLU A 122 12.54 10.09 4.55
CA GLU A 122 12.46 11.43 3.96
C GLU A 122 13.67 12.30 4.30
N LEU A 123 14.34 12.08 5.44
CA LEU A 123 15.57 12.80 5.80
C LEU A 123 16.74 12.54 4.84
N ARG A 124 16.71 11.43 4.10
CA ARG A 124 17.68 11.13 3.04
C ARG A 124 17.50 12.06 1.84
N HIS A 125 16.27 12.44 1.52
CA HIS A 125 15.89 13.06 0.28
C HIS A 125 15.54 14.54 0.41
N PHE A 126 14.96 14.94 1.53
CA PHE A 126 14.42 16.26 1.72
C PHE A 126 15.05 17.01 2.89
N ARG A 127 14.88 18.33 2.86
CA ARG A 127 15.15 19.21 3.99
C ARG A 127 13.84 19.68 4.61
N ALA A 128 13.83 19.84 5.93
CA ALA A 128 12.71 20.41 6.65
C ALA A 128 12.55 21.90 6.31
N GLY A 129 11.31 22.33 6.07
CA GLY A 129 10.96 23.73 5.88
C GLY A 129 11.26 24.56 7.13
N GLN A 130 11.85 25.74 6.95
CA GLN A 130 12.21 26.68 8.02
C GLN A 130 11.63 28.08 7.82
N ASP A 131 10.96 28.31 6.68
CA ASP A 131 10.34 29.61 6.36
C ASP A 131 9.28 29.96 7.39
N PRO A 132 8.99 31.26 7.61
CA PRO A 132 7.85 31.67 8.41
C PRO A 132 6.57 30.99 7.95
N LEU A 133 5.69 30.62 8.90
CA LEU A 133 4.37 30.10 8.55
C LEU A 133 3.50 31.24 8.02
N ASN A 134 2.92 31.02 6.86
CA ASN A 134 1.97 31.91 6.22
C ASN A 134 0.56 31.35 6.33
N LEU A 135 -0.42 32.24 6.37
CA LEU A 135 -1.81 31.93 6.05
C LEU A 135 -2.10 32.36 4.61
N PHE A 136 -3.02 31.68 3.96
CA PHE A 136 -3.40 31.93 2.59
C PHE A 136 -4.87 32.35 2.53
N GLU A 137 -5.15 33.51 1.95
CA GLU A 137 -6.52 33.98 1.83
C GLU A 137 -7.17 33.37 0.59
N ILE A 138 -8.12 32.46 0.81
CA ILE A 138 -8.89 31.78 -0.22
C ILE A 138 -10.36 32.12 -0.03
N ALA A 139 -11.00 32.71 -1.02
CA ALA A 139 -12.40 33.12 -0.95
C ALA A 139 -12.71 34.02 0.28
N GLY A 140 -11.74 34.80 0.76
CA GLY A 140 -11.85 35.65 1.96
C GLY A 140 -11.66 34.90 3.28
N ILE A 141 -11.25 33.63 3.24
CA ILE A 141 -11.02 32.78 4.42
C ILE A 141 -9.51 32.58 4.62
N PRO A 142 -8.95 32.86 5.83
CA PRO A 142 -7.58 32.53 6.18
C PRO A 142 -7.40 31.00 6.31
N VAL A 143 -6.64 30.40 5.39
CA VAL A 143 -6.40 28.96 5.30
C VAL A 143 -4.95 28.66 5.66
N GLY A 144 -4.74 27.71 6.58
CA GLY A 144 -3.44 27.10 6.86
C GLY A 144 -3.24 25.85 6.00
N VAL A 145 -1.99 25.60 5.56
CA VAL A 145 -1.64 24.37 4.83
C VAL A 145 -0.51 23.63 5.51
N THR A 146 -0.59 22.31 5.54
CA THR A 146 0.39 21.41 6.17
C THR A 146 0.52 20.12 5.35
N ILE A 147 1.62 19.40 5.54
CA ILE A 147 1.88 18.16 4.83
C ILE A 147 2.03 16.99 5.82
N CYS A 148 1.13 16.02 5.69
CA CYS A 148 1.21 14.68 6.27
C CYS A 148 1.70 14.66 7.74
N GLU A 149 3.00 14.39 8.00
CA GLU A 149 3.62 14.28 9.32
C GLU A 149 3.44 15.52 10.20
N ASP A 150 3.25 16.69 9.60
CA ASP A 150 3.04 17.94 10.33
C ASP A 150 1.81 17.90 11.25
N SER A 151 0.84 17.05 10.98
CA SER A 151 -0.35 16.83 11.80
C SER A 151 -0.13 15.84 12.96
N TRP A 152 0.92 15.01 12.89
CA TRP A 152 1.21 13.99 13.89
C TRP A 152 1.98 14.53 15.09
N VAL A 153 2.65 15.67 14.92
CA VAL A 153 3.52 16.26 15.94
C VAL A 153 2.72 17.19 16.86
N ASP A 154 2.88 17.01 18.16
CA ASP A 154 2.28 17.88 19.18
C ASP A 154 2.92 19.28 19.11
N ASP A 155 2.12 20.33 19.30
CA ASP A 155 2.53 21.74 19.14
C ASP A 155 3.15 22.07 17.77
N GLY A 156 2.89 21.21 16.78
CA GLY A 156 3.39 21.32 15.41
C GLY A 156 2.69 22.40 14.57
N PRO A 157 2.95 22.40 13.25
CA PRO A 157 2.43 23.42 12.33
C PRO A 157 0.91 23.59 12.37
N VAL A 158 0.14 22.51 12.55
CA VAL A 158 -1.33 22.58 12.68
C VAL A 158 -1.75 23.47 13.84
N CYS A 159 -1.15 23.25 15.02
CA CYS A 159 -1.45 24.05 16.23
C CYS A 159 -1.00 25.49 16.06
N GLN A 160 0.17 25.72 15.46
CA GLN A 160 0.71 27.06 15.23
C GLN A 160 -0.16 27.86 14.25
N LEU A 161 -0.64 27.25 13.18
CA LEU A 161 -1.53 27.89 12.21
C LEU A 161 -2.90 28.24 12.83
N GLY A 162 -3.44 27.38 13.69
CA GLY A 162 -4.65 27.68 14.45
C GLY A 162 -4.46 28.91 15.36
N GLN A 163 -3.33 28.98 16.09
CA GLN A 163 -2.95 30.16 16.89
C GLN A 163 -2.68 31.41 16.03
N GLY A 164 -2.29 31.21 14.77
CA GLY A 164 -2.08 32.25 13.78
C GLY A 164 -3.36 32.88 13.24
N GLY A 165 -4.52 32.31 13.51
CA GLY A 165 -5.80 32.81 13.03
C GLY A 165 -6.32 32.08 11.78
N ALA A 166 -5.81 30.90 11.46
CA ALA A 166 -6.41 30.05 10.44
C ALA A 166 -7.87 29.73 10.81
N ARG A 167 -8.76 29.78 9.83
CA ARG A 167 -10.17 29.37 9.96
C ARG A 167 -10.44 28.02 9.32
N LEU A 168 -9.53 27.53 8.50
CA LEU A 168 -9.49 26.23 7.88
C LEU A 168 -8.05 25.75 7.81
N ILE A 169 -7.79 24.48 8.05
CA ILE A 169 -6.47 23.88 7.83
C ILE A 169 -6.60 22.75 6.82
N LEU A 170 -5.73 22.75 5.81
CA LEU A 170 -5.59 21.66 4.84
C LEU A 170 -4.36 20.83 5.24
N ASN A 171 -4.57 19.56 5.52
CA ASN A 171 -3.50 18.59 5.72
C ASN A 171 -3.45 17.66 4.50
N VAL A 172 -2.43 17.82 3.70
CA VAL A 172 -2.26 17.15 2.39
C VAL A 172 -1.30 15.98 2.54
N ASN A 173 -1.69 14.78 2.08
CA ASN A 173 -1.03 13.55 2.48
C ASN A 173 -0.67 12.62 1.32
N GLY A 174 0.46 11.92 1.48
CA GLY A 174 0.83 10.67 0.84
C GLY A 174 1.00 9.58 1.90
N SER A 175 -0.01 9.43 2.78
CA SER A 175 0.04 8.53 3.92
C SER A 175 -0.29 7.10 3.48
N PRO A 176 0.68 6.14 3.54
CA PRO A 176 0.43 4.78 3.09
C PRO A 176 -0.51 4.04 4.03
N PHE A 177 -1.25 3.12 3.42
CA PHE A 177 -2.14 2.19 4.07
C PHE A 177 -1.40 1.25 5.03
N ARG A 178 -2.05 0.91 6.12
CA ARG A 178 -1.90 -0.32 6.89
C ARG A 178 -3.25 -0.65 7.54
N ILE A 179 -3.46 -1.89 7.88
CA ILE A 179 -4.69 -2.35 8.56
C ILE A 179 -4.99 -1.46 9.77
N GLY A 180 -6.20 -0.89 9.81
CA GLY A 180 -6.65 0.00 10.88
C GLY A 180 -6.06 1.43 10.87
N LYS A 181 -5.35 1.84 9.82
CA LYS A 181 -4.72 3.18 9.75
C LYS A 181 -5.73 4.31 9.62
N GLN A 182 -6.87 4.09 8.97
CA GLN A 182 -7.90 5.11 8.77
C GLN A 182 -8.44 5.63 10.10
N GLU A 183 -8.76 4.74 11.03
CA GLU A 183 -9.24 5.13 12.37
C GLU A 183 -8.21 5.94 13.14
N LEU A 184 -6.93 5.56 13.04
CA LEU A 184 -5.84 6.30 13.67
C LEU A 184 -5.69 7.71 13.09
N ARG A 185 -5.77 7.88 11.74
CA ARG A 185 -5.72 9.19 11.08
C ARG A 185 -6.86 10.10 11.57
N GLU A 186 -8.09 9.58 11.57
CA GLU A 186 -9.27 10.32 12.04
C GLU A 186 -9.11 10.75 13.51
N SER A 187 -8.58 9.87 14.38
CA SER A 187 -8.35 10.20 15.79
C SER A 187 -7.29 11.29 16.00
N ILE A 188 -6.21 11.26 15.20
CA ILE A 188 -5.16 12.30 15.25
C ILE A 188 -5.72 13.65 14.79
N ILE A 189 -6.46 13.69 13.68
CA ILE A 189 -7.04 14.93 13.18
C ILE A 189 -8.13 15.46 14.13
N ALA A 190 -8.96 14.58 14.70
CA ALA A 190 -9.92 14.99 15.73
C ALA A 190 -9.22 15.64 16.95
N ARG A 191 -8.08 15.09 17.37
CA ARG A 191 -7.26 15.70 18.42
C ARG A 191 -6.76 17.09 18.00
N ARG A 192 -6.26 17.28 16.76
CA ARG A 192 -5.81 18.60 16.26
C ARG A 192 -6.95 19.61 16.22
N VAL A 193 -8.14 19.18 15.76
CA VAL A 193 -9.35 20.02 15.77
C VAL A 193 -9.73 20.43 17.19
N ASN A 194 -9.67 19.50 18.16
CA ASN A 194 -9.96 19.81 19.57
C ASN A 194 -8.94 20.80 20.17
N GLU A 195 -7.68 20.74 19.78
CA GLU A 195 -6.61 21.62 20.27
C GLU A 195 -6.69 23.04 19.67
N THR A 196 -7.14 23.15 18.42
CA THR A 196 -7.12 24.41 17.66
C THR A 196 -8.47 25.11 17.59
N GLY A 197 -9.56 24.36 17.68
CA GLY A 197 -10.91 24.84 17.36
C GLY A 197 -11.13 25.14 15.87
N VAL A 198 -10.25 24.64 14.99
CA VAL A 198 -10.27 24.91 13.54
C VAL A 198 -10.62 23.64 12.77
N PRO A 199 -11.52 23.67 11.77
CA PRO A 199 -11.76 22.54 10.87
C PRO A 199 -10.50 22.10 10.15
N VAL A 200 -10.32 20.79 9.98
CA VAL A 200 -9.19 20.22 9.22
C VAL A 200 -9.72 19.35 8.10
N VAL A 201 -9.28 19.64 6.89
CA VAL A 201 -9.46 18.82 5.69
C VAL A 201 -8.23 17.93 5.51
N TYR A 202 -8.42 16.63 5.49
CA TYR A 202 -7.39 15.63 5.27
C TYR A 202 -7.53 15.06 3.85
N ALA A 203 -6.64 15.42 2.95
CA ALA A 203 -6.59 14.90 1.59
C ALA A 203 -5.48 13.86 1.44
N ASN A 204 -5.75 12.68 0.88
CA ASN A 204 -4.78 11.60 0.77
C ASN A 204 -4.66 11.04 -0.64
N LEU A 205 -3.48 10.50 -0.96
CA LEU A 205 -3.24 9.69 -2.16
C LEU A 205 -4.09 8.41 -2.17
N VAL A 206 -4.37 7.91 -3.35
CA VAL A 206 -4.90 6.56 -3.57
C VAL A 206 -4.04 5.80 -4.58
N GLY A 207 -4.03 4.47 -4.50
CA GLY A 207 -3.34 3.62 -5.47
C GLY A 207 -2.18 2.80 -4.88
N GLY A 208 -1.50 2.05 -5.75
CA GLY A 208 -0.33 1.24 -5.41
C GLY A 208 0.94 1.81 -6.05
N GLN A 209 2.05 1.74 -5.30
CA GLN A 209 3.38 2.09 -5.77
C GLN A 209 4.42 1.21 -5.08
N ASP A 210 5.06 0.32 -5.85
CA ASP A 210 6.00 -0.69 -5.34
C ASP A 210 5.39 -1.52 -4.20
N GLU A 211 5.94 -1.46 -3.00
CA GLU A 211 5.35 -2.10 -1.81
C GLU A 211 4.29 -1.26 -1.10
N LEU A 212 4.12 0.01 -1.46
CA LEU A 212 3.18 0.89 -0.78
C LEU A 212 1.79 0.85 -1.43
N VAL A 213 0.78 0.93 -0.60
CA VAL A 213 -0.62 1.11 -0.99
C VAL A 213 -1.12 2.37 -0.32
N PHE A 214 -1.87 3.17 -1.05
CA PHE A 214 -2.55 4.36 -0.54
C PHE A 214 -4.05 4.11 -0.66
N ASP A 215 -4.73 4.24 0.46
CA ASP A 215 -6.16 3.93 0.57
C ASP A 215 -7.07 5.11 0.24
N GLY A 216 -6.52 6.32 0.03
CA GLY A 216 -7.35 7.50 -0.06
C GLY A 216 -8.09 7.73 1.25
N GLY A 217 -9.42 7.55 1.25
CA GLY A 217 -10.23 7.74 2.44
C GLY A 217 -10.11 9.15 3.00
N SER A 218 -9.99 10.15 2.13
CA SER A 218 -9.91 11.57 2.51
C SER A 218 -11.12 11.96 3.33
N PHE A 219 -10.95 12.88 4.30
CA PHE A 219 -12.01 13.20 5.25
C PHE A 219 -11.91 14.63 5.79
N VAL A 220 -12.96 15.08 6.48
CA VAL A 220 -13.02 16.38 7.15
C VAL A 220 -13.51 16.20 8.59
N VAL A 221 -12.82 16.85 9.52
CA VAL A 221 -13.24 16.97 10.92
C VAL A 221 -13.46 18.44 11.24
N THR A 222 -14.59 18.76 11.88
CA THR A 222 -14.94 20.13 12.31
C THR A 222 -15.13 20.20 13.83
N PRO A 223 -14.87 21.35 14.44
CA PRO A 223 -15.19 21.55 15.86
C PRO A 223 -16.70 21.76 16.02
N THR A 224 -17.29 21.15 17.03
CA THR A 224 -18.66 21.41 17.49
C THR A 224 -18.68 21.74 18.97
N ALA A 225 -19.84 22.13 19.52
CA ALA A 225 -19.99 22.38 20.94
C ALA A 225 -19.78 21.11 21.81
N GLU A 226 -19.95 19.93 21.21
CA GLU A 226 -19.82 18.62 21.87
C GLU A 226 -18.42 18.01 21.68
N GLY A 227 -17.58 18.62 20.84
CA GLY A 227 -16.23 18.16 20.48
C GLY A 227 -16.01 18.05 18.98
N PRO A 228 -14.88 17.46 18.54
CA PRO A 228 -14.59 17.27 17.12
C PRO A 228 -15.56 16.27 16.49
N GLU A 229 -16.10 16.61 15.33
CA GLU A 229 -17.03 15.78 14.56
C GLU A 229 -16.48 15.50 13.15
N LEU A 230 -16.57 14.24 12.72
CA LEU A 230 -16.26 13.85 11.36
C LEU A 230 -17.48 14.14 10.47
N VAL A 231 -17.36 15.13 9.60
CA VAL A 231 -18.47 15.61 8.74
C VAL A 231 -18.41 15.12 7.30
N ALA A 232 -17.24 14.66 6.84
CA ALA A 232 -17.08 14.07 5.51
C ALA A 232 -16.10 12.90 5.55
N ARG A 233 -16.36 11.87 4.77
CA ARG A 233 -15.42 10.78 4.43
C ARG A 233 -15.66 10.32 3.00
N CYS A 234 -14.60 10.36 2.18
CA CYS A 234 -14.59 9.86 0.81
C CYS A 234 -14.46 8.34 0.76
N CYS A 235 -14.75 7.74 -0.40
CA CYS A 235 -14.53 6.31 -0.64
C CYS A 235 -13.05 5.95 -0.49
N SER A 236 -12.76 4.74 0.02
CA SER A 236 -11.40 4.20 0.06
C SER A 236 -11.08 3.41 -1.20
N PHE A 237 -9.79 3.39 -1.61
CA PHE A 237 -9.22 2.64 -2.74
C PHE A 237 -9.79 3.01 -4.12
N VAL A 238 -10.38 4.19 -4.27
CA VAL A 238 -10.95 4.70 -5.52
C VAL A 238 -10.36 6.08 -5.85
N GLU A 239 -9.96 6.29 -7.10
CA GLU A 239 -9.72 7.65 -7.61
C GLU A 239 -11.05 8.39 -7.68
N ASP A 240 -11.13 9.57 -7.08
CA ASP A 240 -12.36 10.35 -7.02
C ASP A 240 -12.11 11.86 -6.91
N LEU A 241 -13.05 12.63 -7.40
CA LEU A 241 -13.15 14.07 -7.19
C LEU A 241 -14.45 14.36 -6.41
N THR A 242 -14.34 14.41 -5.12
CA THR A 242 -15.47 14.66 -4.23
C THR A 242 -15.65 16.16 -4.00
N VAL A 243 -16.81 16.73 -4.39
CA VAL A 243 -17.13 18.17 -4.22
C VAL A 243 -18.28 18.33 -3.24
N PHE A 244 -18.11 19.21 -2.25
CA PHE A 244 -19.10 19.52 -1.22
C PHE A 244 -18.90 20.90 -0.63
N ASP A 245 -19.93 21.43 0.04
CA ASP A 245 -19.90 22.70 0.74
C ASP A 245 -19.56 22.49 2.22
N LEU A 246 -18.50 23.14 2.68
CA LEU A 246 -18.05 23.09 4.08
C LEU A 246 -18.40 24.42 4.78
N GLU A 247 -19.11 24.36 5.89
CA GLU A 247 -19.32 25.51 6.76
C GLU A 247 -18.04 25.84 7.54
N ILE A 248 -17.57 27.07 7.40
CA ILE A 248 -16.36 27.53 8.06
C ILE A 248 -16.76 28.43 9.23
N PRO A 249 -16.49 28.01 10.49
CA PRO A 249 -16.80 28.81 11.67
C PRO A 249 -16.09 30.17 11.64
N ALA A 250 -16.70 31.17 12.29
CA ALA A 250 -15.98 32.41 12.56
C ALA A 250 -14.76 32.08 13.44
N GLY A 251 -13.64 32.71 13.14
CA GLY A 251 -12.37 32.50 13.86
C GLY A 251 -11.82 33.80 14.47
N PRO A 252 -10.69 33.72 15.17
CA PRO A 252 -9.98 34.87 15.66
C PRO A 252 -9.45 35.73 14.51
N GLU A 253 -9.07 36.95 14.79
CA GLU A 253 -8.34 37.78 13.84
C GLU A 253 -6.97 37.16 13.53
N VAL A 254 -6.51 37.36 12.30
CA VAL A 254 -5.19 36.88 11.86
C VAL A 254 -4.10 37.57 12.69
N ASN A 255 -3.23 36.78 13.28
CA ASN A 255 -2.10 37.28 14.05
C ASN A 255 -1.03 37.84 13.12
N GLU A 256 -0.58 39.08 13.35
CA GLU A 256 0.41 39.79 12.53
C GLU A 256 1.74 39.03 12.33
N ARG A 257 2.03 38.03 13.16
CA ARG A 257 3.21 37.16 13.00
C ARG A 257 3.08 36.14 11.87
N PHE A 258 1.86 35.96 11.35
CA PHE A 258 1.55 35.05 10.25
C PHE A 258 1.12 35.87 9.03
N PRO A 259 2.02 36.12 8.08
CA PRO A 259 1.65 36.85 6.86
C PRO A 259 0.44 36.21 6.18
N LEU A 260 -0.54 37.02 5.81
CA LEU A 260 -1.68 36.59 5.01
C LEU A 260 -1.40 36.83 3.53
N VAL A 261 -1.25 35.76 2.78
CA VAL A 261 -0.97 35.80 1.34
C VAL A 261 -2.28 35.68 0.56
N PRO A 262 -2.68 36.70 -0.23
CA PRO A 262 -3.90 36.60 -1.02
C PRO A 262 -3.73 35.59 -2.16
N VAL A 263 -4.70 34.66 -2.29
CA VAL A 263 -4.73 33.65 -3.35
C VAL A 263 -5.91 33.89 -4.28
N THR A 264 -7.14 33.96 -3.76
CA THR A 264 -8.34 34.30 -4.54
C THR A 264 -9.16 35.38 -3.81
N GLY A 265 -9.96 36.16 -4.57
CA GLY A 265 -10.89 37.12 -4.02
C GLY A 265 -12.03 36.47 -3.22
N VAL A 266 -12.94 37.29 -2.69
CA VAL A 266 -14.11 36.80 -1.94
C VAL A 266 -14.94 35.86 -2.81
N GLY A 267 -15.27 34.67 -2.29
CA GLY A 267 -16.04 33.66 -2.98
C GLY A 267 -17.43 34.12 -3.41
N VAL A 268 -17.92 33.55 -4.49
CA VAL A 268 -19.28 33.79 -4.95
C VAL A 268 -20.17 32.77 -4.22
N GLY A 269 -21.21 33.25 -3.54
CA GLY A 269 -22.15 32.35 -2.89
C GLY A 269 -22.81 31.37 -3.87
N HIS A 270 -23.04 30.15 -3.44
CA HIS A 270 -23.67 29.09 -4.23
C HIS A 270 -25.17 29.01 -3.97
N ASP A 271 -25.97 28.94 -5.05
CA ASP A 271 -27.44 28.87 -4.95
C ASP A 271 -27.92 27.51 -4.39
N GLU A 272 -27.19 26.43 -4.65
CA GLU A 272 -27.52 25.07 -4.23
C GLU A 272 -26.38 24.50 -3.38
N ARG A 273 -26.73 23.98 -2.20
CA ARG A 273 -25.77 23.35 -1.27
C ARG A 273 -25.50 21.91 -1.67
N ILE A 274 -24.24 21.53 -1.69
CA ILE A 274 -23.80 20.14 -1.87
C ILE A 274 -23.38 19.59 -0.50
N GLU A 275 -24.14 18.61 0.00
CA GLU A 275 -23.85 18.00 1.30
C GLU A 275 -22.54 17.17 1.23
N PRO A 276 -21.71 17.20 2.28
CA PRO A 276 -20.52 16.38 2.35
C PRO A 276 -20.87 14.89 2.45
N PRO A 277 -20.21 13.99 1.69
CA PRO A 277 -20.44 12.57 1.81
C PRO A 277 -19.83 12.02 3.10
N LEU A 278 -20.53 11.13 3.76
CA LEU A 278 -20.04 10.40 4.92
C LEU A 278 -20.13 8.89 4.64
N VAL A 279 -19.13 8.40 3.89
CA VAL A 279 -19.05 6.97 3.53
C VAL A 279 -18.65 6.15 4.76
N ASP A 280 -19.30 5.01 4.97
CA ASP A 280 -18.96 4.10 6.06
C ASP A 280 -17.52 3.54 5.92
N ARG A 281 -16.89 3.23 7.06
CA ARG A 281 -15.61 2.52 7.06
C ARG A 281 -15.78 1.10 6.55
N LEU A 282 -14.81 0.65 5.80
CA LEU A 282 -14.74 -0.74 5.34
C LEU A 282 -14.53 -1.71 6.51
N GLY A 283 -15.08 -2.91 6.40
CA GLY A 283 -14.73 -4.01 7.30
C GLY A 283 -13.27 -4.46 7.10
N ARG A 284 -12.63 -4.99 8.15
CA ARG A 284 -11.21 -5.39 8.13
C ARG A 284 -10.82 -6.26 6.91
N LEU A 285 -11.60 -7.29 6.58
CA LEU A 285 -11.25 -8.19 5.48
C LEU A 285 -11.48 -7.54 4.12
N GLU A 286 -12.49 -6.68 4.01
CA GLU A 286 -12.75 -5.90 2.79
C GLU A 286 -11.63 -4.88 2.54
N GLU A 287 -11.18 -4.18 3.58
CA GLU A 287 -10.05 -3.25 3.53
C GLU A 287 -8.78 -3.94 3.03
N ILE A 288 -8.44 -5.12 3.57
CA ILE A 288 -7.29 -5.92 3.14
C ILE A 288 -7.45 -6.37 1.69
N TRP A 289 -8.65 -6.83 1.31
CA TRP A 289 -8.92 -7.28 -0.06
C TRP A 289 -8.71 -6.16 -1.07
N LEU A 290 -9.30 -4.99 -0.83
CA LEU A 290 -9.19 -3.83 -1.71
C LEU A 290 -7.75 -3.30 -1.79
N ALA A 291 -7.01 -3.34 -0.68
CA ALA A 291 -5.59 -3.00 -0.67
C ALA A 291 -4.78 -3.93 -1.58
N LEU A 292 -5.00 -5.25 -1.51
CA LEU A 292 -4.32 -6.24 -2.35
C LEU A 292 -4.68 -6.10 -3.83
N VAL A 293 -5.97 -5.88 -4.13
CA VAL A 293 -6.45 -5.66 -5.50
C VAL A 293 -5.83 -4.39 -6.08
N THR A 294 -5.85 -3.28 -5.33
CA THR A 294 -5.27 -1.99 -5.75
C THR A 294 -3.77 -2.10 -5.98
N ALA A 295 -3.04 -2.69 -5.03
CA ALA A 295 -1.60 -2.89 -5.13
C ALA A 295 -1.23 -3.73 -6.36
N THR A 296 -1.91 -4.87 -6.56
CA THR A 296 -1.64 -5.78 -7.68
C THR A 296 -1.95 -5.13 -9.02
N ARG A 297 -3.11 -4.47 -9.13
CA ARG A 297 -3.51 -3.76 -10.35
C ARG A 297 -2.48 -2.71 -10.74
N ASP A 298 -2.12 -1.87 -9.79
CA ASP A 298 -1.29 -0.72 -10.06
C ASP A 298 0.17 -1.12 -10.30
N TYR A 299 0.70 -2.08 -9.54
CA TYR A 299 2.05 -2.61 -9.79
C TYR A 299 2.18 -3.17 -11.21
N VAL A 300 1.22 -3.99 -11.64
CA VAL A 300 1.24 -4.58 -12.99
C VAL A 300 1.12 -3.51 -14.06
N ARG A 301 0.13 -2.60 -13.93
CA ARG A 301 -0.13 -1.58 -14.97
C ARG A 301 0.94 -0.50 -15.04
N LYS A 302 1.38 0.03 -13.88
CA LYS A 302 2.44 1.06 -13.81
C LYS A 302 3.80 0.52 -14.26
N SER A 303 4.05 -0.79 -14.14
CA SER A 303 5.23 -1.47 -14.69
C SER A 303 5.11 -1.77 -16.20
N GLY A 304 4.02 -1.38 -16.86
CA GLY A 304 3.81 -1.56 -18.30
C GLY A 304 3.31 -2.95 -18.72
N PHE A 305 2.91 -3.80 -17.77
CA PHE A 305 2.34 -5.10 -18.08
C PHE A 305 0.81 -5.05 -18.12
N THR A 306 0.23 -5.92 -18.93
CA THR A 306 -1.24 -6.08 -19.04
C THR A 306 -1.72 -7.44 -18.55
N LYS A 307 -0.88 -8.46 -18.61
CA LYS A 307 -1.21 -9.83 -18.23
C LYS A 307 -0.23 -10.42 -17.23
N VAL A 308 -0.75 -11.33 -16.44
CA VAL A 308 0.03 -12.03 -15.41
C VAL A 308 -0.12 -13.55 -15.54
N CYS A 309 0.87 -14.28 -15.03
CA CYS A 309 0.74 -15.71 -14.80
C CYS A 309 1.19 -16.07 -13.38
N LEU A 310 0.67 -17.19 -12.88
CA LEU A 310 1.05 -17.74 -11.57
C LEU A 310 0.97 -19.26 -11.59
N GLY A 311 1.74 -19.90 -10.70
CA GLY A 311 1.62 -21.33 -10.45
C GLY A 311 0.31 -21.63 -9.70
N LEU A 312 -0.55 -22.43 -10.30
CA LEU A 312 -1.84 -22.82 -9.71
C LEU A 312 -1.72 -24.24 -9.16
N SER A 313 -1.45 -24.35 -7.86
CA SER A 313 -1.14 -25.61 -7.19
C SER A 313 -2.37 -26.37 -6.66
N GLY A 314 -3.53 -25.70 -6.56
CA GLY A 314 -4.70 -26.21 -5.83
C GLY A 314 -4.60 -26.02 -4.31
N GLY A 315 -3.61 -25.25 -3.82
CA GLY A 315 -3.49 -24.81 -2.44
C GLY A 315 -4.11 -23.43 -2.22
N VAL A 316 -4.41 -23.09 -0.95
CA VAL A 316 -5.12 -21.88 -0.54
C VAL A 316 -4.40 -20.58 -0.96
N ASP A 317 -3.06 -20.54 -0.89
CA ASP A 317 -2.28 -19.35 -1.23
C ASP A 317 -2.39 -19.02 -2.72
N SER A 318 -2.18 -20.02 -3.59
CA SER A 318 -2.33 -19.85 -5.04
C SER A 318 -3.77 -19.51 -5.43
N ALA A 319 -4.76 -20.03 -4.69
CA ALA A 319 -6.16 -19.73 -4.89
C ALA A 319 -6.48 -18.27 -4.56
N LEU A 320 -5.99 -17.79 -3.42
CA LEU A 320 -6.15 -16.39 -3.01
C LEU A 320 -5.50 -15.44 -4.03
N VAL A 321 -4.25 -15.72 -4.43
CA VAL A 321 -3.53 -14.87 -5.41
C VAL A 321 -4.24 -14.85 -6.75
N ALA A 322 -4.76 -16.00 -7.24
CA ALA A 322 -5.52 -16.05 -8.48
C ALA A 322 -6.81 -15.21 -8.41
N ALA A 323 -7.54 -15.29 -7.29
CA ALA A 323 -8.76 -14.52 -7.09
C ALA A 323 -8.49 -13.00 -7.00
N ILE A 324 -7.44 -12.59 -6.26
CA ILE A 324 -7.01 -11.18 -6.20
C ILE A 324 -6.59 -10.68 -7.58
N ALA A 325 -5.80 -11.46 -8.33
CA ALA A 325 -5.36 -11.09 -9.67
C ALA A 325 -6.53 -10.94 -10.65
N ALA A 326 -7.53 -11.84 -10.59
CA ALA A 326 -8.73 -11.75 -11.41
C ALA A 326 -9.55 -10.49 -11.10
N ASP A 327 -9.75 -10.17 -9.82
CA ASP A 327 -10.45 -8.94 -9.41
C ASP A 327 -9.64 -7.66 -9.77
N ALA A 328 -8.29 -7.74 -9.75
CA ALA A 328 -7.42 -6.60 -10.04
C ALA A 328 -7.29 -6.26 -11.53
N LEU A 329 -7.24 -7.28 -12.39
CA LEU A 329 -6.83 -7.13 -13.78
C LEU A 329 -7.93 -7.52 -14.79
N GLY A 330 -8.95 -8.25 -14.35
CA GLY A 330 -9.90 -8.97 -15.19
C GLY A 330 -9.42 -10.40 -15.47
N ALA A 331 -10.34 -11.35 -15.48
CA ALA A 331 -10.04 -12.78 -15.63
C ALA A 331 -9.27 -13.10 -16.93
N GLU A 332 -9.55 -12.37 -18.01
CA GLU A 332 -8.91 -12.51 -19.33
C GLU A 332 -7.41 -12.15 -19.32
N ASN A 333 -6.95 -11.49 -18.27
CA ASN A 333 -5.55 -11.06 -18.08
C ASN A 333 -4.78 -11.94 -17.11
N VAL A 334 -5.37 -13.03 -16.62
CA VAL A 334 -4.74 -13.95 -15.65
C VAL A 334 -4.64 -15.35 -16.24
N VAL A 335 -3.45 -15.95 -16.12
CA VAL A 335 -3.20 -17.32 -16.59
C VAL A 335 -2.67 -18.19 -15.44
N GLY A 336 -3.42 -19.21 -15.07
CA GLY A 336 -3.00 -20.24 -14.12
C GLY A 336 -2.15 -21.31 -14.83
N VAL A 337 -0.95 -21.59 -14.32
CA VAL A 337 -0.08 -22.66 -14.83
C VAL A 337 -0.06 -23.81 -13.84
N LEU A 338 -0.67 -24.93 -14.23
CA LEU A 338 -0.67 -26.16 -13.47
C LEU A 338 0.60 -26.95 -13.82
N MET A 339 1.39 -27.31 -12.82
CA MET A 339 2.68 -27.98 -13.00
C MET A 339 2.76 -29.25 -12.14
N PRO A 340 1.94 -30.28 -12.45
CA PRO A 340 1.89 -31.48 -11.65
C PRO A 340 3.20 -32.28 -11.71
N SER A 341 3.53 -32.95 -10.58
CA SER A 341 4.57 -33.96 -10.45
C SER A 341 3.95 -35.30 -10.08
N ARG A 342 4.76 -36.33 -9.97
CA ARG A 342 4.34 -37.66 -9.46
C ARG A 342 3.76 -37.62 -8.04
N TYR A 343 4.04 -36.55 -7.28
CA TYR A 343 3.57 -36.36 -5.90
C TYR A 343 2.31 -35.48 -5.82
N SER A 344 1.92 -34.86 -6.92
CA SER A 344 0.71 -34.03 -6.97
C SER A 344 -0.52 -34.92 -6.89
N SER A 345 -1.41 -34.62 -5.93
CA SER A 345 -2.67 -35.36 -5.81
C SER A 345 -3.64 -35.01 -6.92
N ASP A 346 -4.47 -35.98 -7.32
CA ASP A 346 -5.55 -35.73 -8.29
C ASP A 346 -6.51 -34.64 -7.82
N HIS A 347 -6.74 -34.56 -6.51
CA HIS A 347 -7.56 -33.51 -5.91
C HIS A 347 -6.96 -32.12 -6.10
N SER A 348 -5.64 -31.93 -5.98
CA SER A 348 -5.01 -30.63 -6.18
C SER A 348 -5.16 -30.14 -7.62
N VAL A 349 -5.04 -31.04 -8.61
CA VAL A 349 -5.23 -30.70 -10.01
C VAL A 349 -6.69 -30.40 -10.33
N SER A 350 -7.64 -31.17 -9.78
CA SER A 350 -9.08 -30.92 -9.95
C SER A 350 -9.52 -29.62 -9.30
N ASP A 351 -9.05 -29.33 -8.09
CA ASP A 351 -9.34 -28.10 -7.34
C ASP A 351 -8.79 -26.86 -8.07
N ALA A 352 -7.56 -26.93 -8.62
CA ALA A 352 -6.98 -25.86 -9.41
C ALA A 352 -7.79 -25.56 -10.68
N ARG A 353 -8.28 -26.61 -11.36
CA ARG A 353 -9.15 -26.45 -12.54
C ARG A 353 -10.52 -25.88 -12.18
N ALA A 354 -11.12 -26.35 -11.09
CA ALA A 354 -12.40 -25.84 -10.61
C ALA A 354 -12.30 -24.36 -10.24
N LEU A 355 -11.26 -23.96 -9.50
CA LEU A 355 -10.97 -22.57 -9.19
C LEU A 355 -10.83 -21.72 -10.45
N ALA A 356 -10.03 -22.19 -11.42
CA ALA A 356 -9.83 -21.46 -12.67
C ALA A 356 -11.14 -21.28 -13.45
N ALA A 357 -11.99 -22.31 -13.50
CA ALA A 357 -13.32 -22.24 -14.11
C ALA A 357 -14.24 -21.24 -13.38
N ASN A 358 -14.26 -21.27 -12.04
CA ASN A 358 -15.06 -20.36 -11.24
C ASN A 358 -14.63 -18.89 -11.43
N LEU A 359 -13.32 -18.64 -11.55
CA LEU A 359 -12.76 -17.31 -11.80
C LEU A 359 -12.84 -16.87 -13.27
N GLY A 360 -13.09 -17.80 -14.19
CA GLY A 360 -13.05 -17.53 -15.63
C GLY A 360 -11.65 -17.29 -16.21
N ILE A 361 -10.58 -17.72 -15.52
CA ILE A 361 -9.20 -17.53 -15.95
C ILE A 361 -8.72 -18.66 -16.86
N ALA A 362 -7.82 -18.34 -17.80
CA ALA A 362 -7.20 -19.33 -18.66
C ALA A 362 -6.21 -20.22 -17.88
N THR A 363 -6.06 -21.49 -18.32
CA THR A 363 -5.09 -22.40 -17.71
C THR A 363 -4.16 -23.03 -18.73
N ARG A 364 -2.94 -23.37 -18.29
CA ARG A 364 -1.98 -24.22 -19.00
C ARG A 364 -1.53 -25.33 -18.09
N THR A 365 -1.38 -26.54 -18.60
CA THR A 365 -0.84 -27.68 -17.85
C THR A 365 0.51 -28.10 -18.45
N VAL A 366 1.54 -28.13 -17.59
CA VAL A 366 2.91 -28.53 -17.96
C VAL A 366 3.41 -29.53 -16.92
N GLU A 367 3.50 -30.80 -17.28
CA GLU A 367 4.06 -31.83 -16.40
C GLU A 367 5.56 -31.62 -16.22
N ILE A 368 6.03 -31.61 -14.95
CA ILE A 368 7.44 -31.35 -14.64
C ILE A 368 8.32 -32.60 -14.73
N GLU A 369 7.75 -33.77 -14.78
CA GLU A 369 8.45 -35.07 -14.68
C GLU A 369 9.58 -35.25 -15.69
N PRO A 370 9.44 -34.93 -16.98
CA PRO A 370 10.55 -35.08 -17.94
C PRO A 370 11.75 -34.19 -17.60
N ALA A 371 11.51 -32.96 -17.20
CA ALA A 371 12.57 -32.04 -16.79
C ALA A 371 13.21 -32.46 -15.46
N HIS A 372 12.40 -32.97 -14.51
CA HIS A 372 12.87 -33.48 -13.22
C HIS A 372 13.80 -34.68 -13.41
N ALA A 373 13.39 -35.68 -14.17
CA ALA A 373 14.21 -36.86 -14.47
C ALA A 373 15.54 -36.50 -15.12
N ALA A 374 15.52 -35.57 -16.09
CA ALA A 374 16.74 -35.09 -16.76
C ALA A 374 17.70 -34.39 -15.76
N LEU A 375 17.18 -33.49 -14.93
CA LEU A 375 18.01 -32.78 -13.93
C LEU A 375 18.54 -33.71 -12.83
N VAL A 376 17.76 -34.67 -12.35
CA VAL A 376 18.22 -35.71 -11.41
C VAL A 376 19.40 -36.48 -12.02
N GLY A 377 19.31 -36.85 -13.31
CA GLY A 377 20.38 -37.55 -14.03
C GLY A 377 21.67 -36.70 -14.16
N VAL A 378 21.54 -35.38 -14.31
CA VAL A 378 22.69 -34.46 -14.43
C VAL A 378 23.29 -34.13 -13.05
N VAL A 379 22.47 -33.87 -12.04
CA VAL A 379 22.93 -33.45 -10.72
C VAL A 379 23.42 -34.62 -9.87
N GLY A 380 22.77 -35.78 -9.96
CA GLY A 380 23.07 -36.95 -9.12
C GLY A 380 24.57 -37.31 -9.07
N PRO A 381 25.27 -37.43 -10.20
CA PRO A 381 26.71 -37.74 -10.21
C PRO A 381 27.60 -36.71 -9.53
N THR A 382 27.11 -35.50 -9.25
CA THR A 382 27.84 -34.45 -8.57
C THR A 382 27.70 -34.47 -7.05
N LEU A 383 26.78 -35.28 -6.52
CA LEU A 383 26.51 -35.40 -5.11
C LEU A 383 27.38 -36.48 -4.44
N SER A 384 27.52 -36.40 -3.11
CA SER A 384 28.36 -37.31 -2.32
C SER A 384 28.01 -38.79 -2.52
N ASP A 385 26.71 -39.10 -2.61
CA ASP A 385 26.19 -40.46 -2.78
C ASP A 385 25.99 -40.85 -4.25
N GLY A 386 26.39 -39.98 -5.18
CA GLY A 386 26.28 -40.18 -6.63
C GLY A 386 24.84 -40.18 -7.16
N ARG A 387 23.85 -39.81 -6.37
CA ARG A 387 22.43 -39.80 -6.73
C ARG A 387 21.65 -38.75 -5.95
N VAL A 388 20.47 -38.40 -6.44
CA VAL A 388 19.42 -37.63 -5.72
C VAL A 388 18.48 -38.68 -5.10
N ASP A 389 18.28 -38.63 -3.80
CA ASP A 389 17.32 -39.51 -3.14
C ASP A 389 15.89 -38.96 -3.27
N PRO A 390 14.93 -39.78 -3.71
CA PRO A 390 13.56 -39.33 -3.90
C PRO A 390 12.93 -38.76 -2.62
N GLY A 391 12.39 -37.55 -2.69
CA GLY A 391 11.72 -36.88 -1.57
C GLY A 391 12.64 -36.25 -0.52
N ASP A 392 13.97 -36.31 -0.70
CA ASP A 392 14.91 -35.53 0.12
C ASP A 392 14.84 -34.01 -0.20
N LEU A 393 15.57 -33.21 0.56
CA LEU A 393 15.57 -31.75 0.35
C LEU A 393 16.07 -31.34 -1.04
N THR A 394 17.01 -32.08 -1.62
CA THR A 394 17.54 -31.82 -2.96
C THR A 394 16.48 -32.08 -4.02
N ASP A 395 15.80 -33.22 -3.94
CA ASP A 395 14.71 -33.60 -4.83
C ASP A 395 13.54 -32.59 -4.77
N GLN A 396 13.11 -32.22 -3.55
CA GLN A 396 12.06 -31.22 -3.33
C GLN A 396 12.43 -29.86 -3.96
N ASN A 397 13.64 -29.40 -3.69
CA ASN A 397 14.11 -28.11 -4.24
C ASN A 397 14.29 -28.12 -5.77
N LEU A 398 14.68 -29.25 -6.37
CA LEU A 398 14.71 -29.39 -7.82
C LEU A 398 13.32 -29.23 -8.44
N GLN A 399 12.31 -29.88 -7.90
CA GLN A 399 10.92 -29.75 -8.38
C GLN A 399 10.43 -28.29 -8.31
N SER A 400 10.69 -27.60 -7.19
CA SER A 400 10.29 -26.20 -7.02
C SER A 400 11.00 -25.28 -8.04
N ARG A 401 12.33 -25.47 -8.26
CA ARG A 401 13.10 -24.67 -9.24
C ARG A 401 12.68 -24.93 -10.69
N ILE A 402 12.33 -26.17 -11.04
CA ILE A 402 11.77 -26.49 -12.36
C ILE A 402 10.48 -25.71 -12.59
N ARG A 403 9.57 -25.67 -11.60
CA ARG A 403 8.35 -24.88 -11.69
C ARG A 403 8.63 -23.39 -11.88
N GLY A 404 9.56 -22.82 -11.10
CA GLY A 404 10.01 -21.44 -11.28
C GLY A 404 10.57 -21.18 -12.68
N THR A 405 11.39 -22.07 -13.21
CA THR A 405 11.95 -21.96 -14.56
C THR A 405 10.86 -22.01 -15.64
N ILE A 406 9.87 -22.89 -15.52
CA ILE A 406 8.74 -22.99 -16.46
C ILE A 406 7.91 -21.70 -16.44
N LEU A 407 7.59 -21.17 -15.26
CA LEU A 407 6.85 -19.91 -15.13
C LEU A 407 7.60 -18.74 -15.78
N MET A 408 8.89 -18.59 -15.47
CA MET A 408 9.71 -17.51 -16.04
C MET A 408 9.89 -17.63 -17.55
N ALA A 409 10.08 -18.85 -18.08
CA ALA A 409 10.17 -19.07 -19.53
C ALA A 409 8.83 -18.73 -20.23
N THR A 410 7.70 -19.14 -19.64
CA THR A 410 6.36 -18.81 -20.14
C THR A 410 6.12 -17.30 -20.12
N ALA A 411 6.51 -16.64 -19.06
CA ALA A 411 6.39 -15.19 -18.91
C ALA A 411 7.22 -14.43 -19.96
N ASN A 412 8.47 -14.86 -20.19
CA ASN A 412 9.35 -14.25 -21.19
C ASN A 412 8.79 -14.38 -22.61
N GLU A 413 8.27 -15.56 -22.97
CA GLU A 413 7.70 -15.80 -24.31
C GLU A 413 6.50 -14.92 -24.61
N HIS A 414 5.68 -14.65 -23.58
CA HIS A 414 4.40 -13.96 -23.77
C HIS A 414 4.38 -12.51 -23.29
N GLY A 415 5.46 -11.99 -22.71
CA GLY A 415 5.50 -10.67 -22.11
C GLY A 415 4.57 -10.54 -20.89
N TRP A 416 4.41 -11.61 -20.09
CA TRP A 416 3.59 -11.60 -18.88
C TRP A 416 4.43 -11.36 -17.64
N LEU A 417 3.79 -10.87 -16.58
CA LEU A 417 4.41 -10.74 -15.27
C LEU A 417 4.09 -11.98 -14.41
N VAL A 418 5.10 -12.52 -13.71
CA VAL A 418 4.88 -13.67 -12.82
C VAL A 418 4.51 -13.17 -11.43
N LEU A 419 3.37 -13.64 -10.88
CA LEU A 419 2.98 -13.43 -9.50
C LEU A 419 3.42 -14.63 -8.66
N THR A 420 4.00 -14.36 -7.48
CA THR A 420 4.34 -15.40 -6.50
C THR A 420 3.26 -15.53 -5.45
N THR A 421 3.19 -16.70 -4.82
CA THR A 421 2.10 -17.09 -3.92
C THR A 421 2.56 -17.30 -2.47
N GLY A 422 3.83 -16.97 -2.13
CA GLY A 422 4.35 -17.11 -0.78
C GLY A 422 3.72 -16.08 0.17
N ASN A 423 3.32 -16.53 1.37
CA ASN A 423 2.73 -15.71 2.42
C ASN A 423 3.76 -15.28 3.48
N LYS A 424 3.34 -14.43 4.45
CA LYS A 424 4.20 -13.88 5.49
C LYS A 424 4.73 -14.94 6.45
N SER A 425 3.91 -15.94 6.81
CA SER A 425 4.29 -17.02 7.73
C SER A 425 5.40 -17.89 7.15
N GLU A 426 5.28 -18.29 5.89
CA GLU A 426 6.30 -19.04 5.15
C GLU A 426 7.59 -18.22 4.99
N ALA A 427 7.46 -16.95 4.60
CA ALA A 427 8.60 -16.03 4.47
C ALA A 427 9.31 -15.80 5.80
N ALA A 428 8.57 -15.73 6.92
CA ALA A 428 9.13 -15.55 8.26
C ALA A 428 10.09 -16.67 8.62
N VAL A 429 9.66 -17.91 8.53
CA VAL A 429 10.47 -19.09 8.93
C VAL A 429 11.37 -19.61 7.81
N GLY A 430 11.31 -19.01 6.62
CA GLY A 430 12.09 -19.45 5.45
C GLY A 430 11.61 -20.77 4.83
N TYR A 431 10.33 -21.09 5.01
CA TYR A 431 9.70 -22.28 4.39
C TYR A 431 9.42 -21.99 2.91
N SER A 432 10.50 -21.86 2.14
CA SER A 432 10.47 -21.53 0.71
C SER A 432 11.74 -22.00 0.02
N THR A 433 11.68 -22.20 -1.29
CA THR A 433 12.82 -22.55 -2.13
C THR A 433 13.25 -21.35 -2.95
N LEU A 434 14.48 -20.87 -2.71
CA LEU A 434 15.06 -19.80 -3.54
C LEU A 434 15.09 -20.20 -5.01
N TYR A 435 14.64 -19.29 -5.88
CA TYR A 435 14.54 -19.48 -7.33
C TYR A 435 13.56 -20.58 -7.77
N GLY A 436 12.71 -21.05 -6.85
CA GLY A 436 11.61 -21.96 -7.08
C GLY A 436 10.28 -21.26 -6.91
N ASP A 437 9.60 -21.48 -5.80
CA ASP A 437 8.36 -20.81 -5.40
C ASP A 437 8.50 -19.30 -5.15
N THR A 438 9.73 -18.83 -4.91
CA THR A 438 10.05 -17.40 -4.82
C THR A 438 10.32 -16.74 -6.18
N ALA A 439 10.33 -17.50 -7.29
CA ALA A 439 10.59 -16.95 -8.61
C ALA A 439 9.37 -16.17 -9.14
N GLY A 440 9.56 -14.88 -9.37
CA GLY A 440 8.52 -13.99 -9.89
C GLY A 440 8.89 -12.53 -9.74
N ALA A 441 7.94 -11.65 -10.06
CA ALA A 441 8.15 -10.22 -10.05
C ALA A 441 7.37 -9.50 -8.92
N TYR A 442 6.24 -10.07 -8.47
CA TYR A 442 5.42 -9.48 -7.42
C TYR A 442 4.82 -10.55 -6.50
N ALA A 443 4.99 -10.37 -5.21
CA ALA A 443 4.54 -11.30 -4.16
C ALA A 443 3.27 -10.77 -3.50
N VAL A 444 2.11 -11.10 -4.09
CA VAL A 444 0.81 -10.49 -3.78
C VAL A 444 0.42 -10.59 -2.30
N ILE A 445 0.68 -11.74 -1.66
CA ILE A 445 0.28 -12.02 -0.27
C ILE A 445 1.49 -12.08 0.69
N ARG A 446 2.62 -11.49 0.29
CA ARG A 446 3.88 -11.52 1.06
C ARG A 446 3.75 -11.03 2.50
N ASP A 447 2.83 -10.11 2.78
CA ASP A 447 2.61 -9.52 4.11
C ASP A 447 1.32 -9.99 4.79
N LEU A 448 0.77 -11.13 4.34
CA LEU A 448 -0.38 -11.80 4.97
C LEU A 448 0.05 -13.02 5.79
N TRP A 449 -0.37 -13.08 7.05
CA TRP A 449 -0.27 -14.28 7.87
C TRP A 449 -1.18 -15.39 7.32
N LYS A 450 -0.77 -16.65 7.47
CA LYS A 450 -1.50 -17.81 6.91
C LYS A 450 -2.96 -17.89 7.35
N LEU A 451 -3.24 -17.58 8.61
CA LEU A 451 -4.63 -17.56 9.11
C LEU A 451 -5.47 -16.50 8.39
N VAL A 452 -4.90 -15.32 8.11
CA VAL A 452 -5.59 -14.26 7.35
C VAL A 452 -5.84 -14.69 5.90
N VAL A 453 -4.95 -15.49 5.31
CA VAL A 453 -5.17 -16.07 3.96
C VAL A 453 -6.45 -16.91 3.94
N TYR A 454 -6.67 -17.77 4.94
CA TYR A 454 -7.90 -18.55 5.06
C TYR A 454 -9.13 -17.67 5.30
N GLU A 455 -9.03 -16.68 6.19
CA GLU A 455 -10.12 -15.72 6.46
C GLU A 455 -10.56 -14.99 5.18
N LEU A 456 -9.60 -14.51 4.36
CA LEU A 456 -9.88 -13.81 3.11
C LEU A 456 -10.52 -14.71 2.07
N CYS A 457 -10.07 -15.96 1.94
CA CYS A 457 -10.69 -16.93 1.04
C CYS A 457 -12.16 -17.20 1.43
N ALA A 458 -12.42 -17.42 2.72
CA ALA A 458 -13.78 -17.59 3.23
C ALA A 458 -14.65 -16.33 3.02
N TRP A 459 -14.10 -15.16 3.32
CA TRP A 459 -14.76 -13.87 3.11
C TRP A 459 -15.08 -13.64 1.61
N ARG A 460 -14.15 -13.99 0.70
CA ARG A 460 -14.38 -13.83 -0.75
C ARG A 460 -15.58 -14.65 -1.25
N ASN A 461 -15.73 -15.87 -0.75
CA ASN A 461 -16.89 -16.71 -1.06
C ASN A 461 -18.20 -16.16 -0.43
N ALA A 462 -18.12 -15.61 0.78
CA ALA A 462 -19.29 -15.07 1.48
C ALA A 462 -19.78 -13.74 0.88
N ARG A 463 -18.86 -12.89 0.38
CA ARG A 463 -19.17 -11.55 -0.16
C ARG A 463 -20.24 -11.57 -1.24
N ASP A 464 -20.10 -12.46 -2.21
CA ASP A 464 -20.99 -12.52 -3.38
C ASP A 464 -21.98 -13.69 -3.29
N ALA A 465 -21.97 -14.44 -2.18
CA ALA A 465 -22.73 -15.68 -1.98
C ALA A 465 -22.49 -16.71 -3.11
N VAL A 466 -21.27 -16.72 -3.67
CA VAL A 466 -20.84 -17.61 -4.74
C VAL A 466 -19.54 -18.31 -4.32
N GLU A 467 -19.50 -19.62 -4.43
CA GLU A 467 -18.30 -20.40 -4.18
C GLU A 467 -17.26 -20.18 -5.29
N VAL A 468 -16.48 -19.11 -5.18
CA VAL A 468 -15.37 -18.81 -6.11
C VAL A 468 -14.18 -19.73 -5.84
N ILE A 469 -13.78 -19.83 -4.57
CA ILE A 469 -12.70 -20.70 -4.11
C ILE A 469 -13.32 -22.01 -3.60
N PRO A 470 -13.05 -23.16 -4.24
CA PRO A 470 -13.63 -24.43 -3.84
C PRO A 470 -13.45 -24.75 -2.35
N ALA A 471 -14.49 -25.20 -1.66
CA ALA A 471 -14.46 -25.52 -0.24
C ALA A 471 -13.40 -26.60 0.11
N THR A 472 -13.09 -27.50 -0.83
CA THR A 472 -12.03 -28.49 -0.70
C THR A 472 -10.65 -27.87 -0.50
N ILE A 473 -10.37 -26.73 -1.14
CA ILE A 473 -9.12 -25.97 -0.96
C ILE A 473 -9.01 -25.40 0.48
N LEU A 474 -10.15 -24.99 1.07
CA LEU A 474 -10.17 -24.41 2.42
C LEU A 474 -10.06 -25.46 3.53
N THR A 475 -10.50 -26.67 3.27
CA THR A 475 -10.53 -27.76 4.27
C THR A 475 -9.32 -28.68 4.18
N LYS A 476 -8.58 -28.65 3.07
CA LYS A 476 -7.40 -29.46 2.84
C LYS A 476 -6.24 -29.00 3.75
N PRO A 477 -5.53 -29.94 4.41
CA PRO A 477 -4.30 -29.59 5.13
C PRO A 477 -3.26 -28.95 4.20
N PRO A 478 -2.57 -27.88 4.64
CA PRO A 478 -1.55 -27.23 3.80
C PRO A 478 -0.37 -28.19 3.55
N SER A 479 0.06 -28.23 2.27
CA SER A 479 1.16 -29.07 1.80
C SER A 479 1.80 -28.52 0.54
N ALA A 480 3.12 -28.63 0.43
CA ALA A 480 3.86 -28.29 -0.78
C ALA A 480 3.82 -29.43 -1.85
N GLU A 481 3.36 -30.64 -1.51
CA GLU A 481 3.27 -31.83 -2.41
C GLU A 481 4.57 -32.14 -3.18
N LEU A 482 5.72 -32.02 -2.50
CA LEU A 482 7.04 -32.29 -3.09
C LEU A 482 7.59 -33.68 -2.72
N ARG A 483 6.93 -34.40 -1.81
CA ARG A 483 7.21 -35.78 -1.41
C ARG A 483 5.94 -36.51 -1.00
N PRO A 484 5.95 -37.87 -0.89
CA PRO A 484 4.76 -38.62 -0.45
C PRO A 484 4.24 -38.13 0.91
N ASP A 485 2.92 -38.01 1.05
CA ASP A 485 2.20 -37.69 2.29
C ASP A 485 2.76 -36.46 3.04
N GLN A 486 3.29 -35.48 2.29
CA GLN A 486 3.83 -34.27 2.87
C GLN A 486 2.72 -33.39 3.46
N ARG A 487 2.99 -32.83 4.67
CA ARG A 487 2.17 -31.82 5.33
C ARG A 487 3.08 -30.81 6.01
N ASP A 488 2.67 -29.57 6.05
CA ASP A 488 3.46 -28.48 6.65
C ASP A 488 3.65 -28.68 8.15
N ASP A 489 2.65 -29.27 8.85
CA ASP A 489 2.68 -29.57 10.28
C ASP A 489 3.69 -30.65 10.68
N GLN A 490 4.30 -31.34 9.72
CA GLN A 490 5.44 -32.25 9.98
C GLN A 490 6.75 -31.50 10.25
N SER A 491 6.85 -30.23 9.84
CA SER A 491 8.07 -29.42 9.96
C SER A 491 7.88 -28.18 10.83
N LEU A 492 6.67 -27.62 10.87
CA LEU A 492 6.28 -26.43 11.60
C LEU A 492 5.13 -26.77 12.56
N PRO A 493 4.92 -26.00 13.65
CA PRO A 493 3.69 -26.13 14.42
C PRO A 493 2.48 -25.71 13.58
N ALA A 494 1.28 -26.10 13.99
CA ALA A 494 0.04 -25.63 13.37
C ALA A 494 0.01 -24.10 13.31
N TYR A 495 -0.60 -23.52 12.25
CA TYR A 495 -0.57 -22.07 12.02
C TYR A 495 -1.27 -21.27 13.13
N GLU A 496 -2.21 -21.89 13.85
CA GLU A 496 -2.86 -21.32 15.04
C GLU A 496 -1.86 -21.06 16.18
N ILE A 497 -0.73 -21.78 16.20
CA ILE A 497 0.38 -21.59 17.14
C ILE A 497 1.48 -20.76 16.51
N LEU A 498 1.81 -21.02 15.24
CA LEU A 498 2.91 -20.38 14.53
C LEU A 498 2.68 -18.88 14.34
N ASP A 499 1.53 -18.47 13.78
CA ASP A 499 1.26 -17.08 13.45
C ASP A 499 1.26 -16.14 14.68
N PRO A 500 0.67 -16.49 15.85
CA PRO A 500 0.80 -15.67 17.05
C PRO A 500 2.24 -15.51 17.54
N ILE A 501 3.08 -16.56 17.49
CA ILE A 501 4.51 -16.45 17.81
C ILE A 501 5.20 -15.45 16.87
N LEU A 502 4.95 -15.59 15.57
CA LEU A 502 5.55 -14.74 14.55
C LEU A 502 5.10 -13.28 14.68
N GLN A 503 3.82 -13.03 14.95
CA GLN A 503 3.29 -11.69 15.20
C GLN A 503 3.97 -11.04 16.42
N ALA A 504 4.11 -11.78 17.51
CA ALA A 504 4.78 -11.31 18.72
C ALA A 504 6.26 -10.97 18.45
N TYR A 505 6.98 -11.88 17.79
CA TYR A 505 8.41 -11.72 17.54
C TYR A 505 8.72 -10.68 16.46
N VAL A 506 7.97 -10.68 15.35
CA VAL A 506 8.27 -9.84 14.17
C VAL A 506 7.64 -8.45 14.28
N GLU A 507 6.37 -8.36 14.66
CA GLU A 507 5.63 -7.09 14.64
C GLU A 507 5.75 -6.32 15.98
N ARG A 508 5.81 -7.04 17.11
CA ARG A 508 5.90 -6.44 18.44
C ARG A 508 7.31 -6.45 19.06
N ASP A 509 8.31 -7.00 18.35
CA ASP A 509 9.71 -7.13 18.80
C ASP A 509 9.87 -7.80 20.19
N MET A 510 8.98 -8.72 20.54
CA MET A 510 9.03 -9.42 21.83
C MET A 510 10.14 -10.47 21.86
N THR A 511 10.83 -10.57 22.97
CA THR A 511 11.79 -11.64 23.22
C THR A 511 11.07 -12.98 23.49
N VAL A 512 11.78 -14.10 23.34
CA VAL A 512 11.25 -15.45 23.67
C VAL A 512 10.61 -15.46 25.07
N THR A 513 11.30 -14.88 26.06
CA THR A 513 10.80 -14.82 27.45
C THR A 513 9.49 -14.03 27.56
N GLN A 514 9.38 -12.90 26.85
CA GLN A 514 8.16 -12.08 26.85
C GLN A 514 7.01 -12.80 26.15
N ILE A 515 7.25 -13.48 25.03
CA ILE A 515 6.23 -14.25 24.30
C ILE A 515 5.64 -15.33 25.21
N VAL A 516 6.48 -16.12 25.85
CA VAL A 516 6.03 -17.18 26.76
C VAL A 516 5.31 -16.59 27.98
N ALA A 517 5.84 -15.51 28.56
CA ALA A 517 5.24 -14.86 29.72
C ALA A 517 3.91 -14.16 29.44
N SER A 518 3.63 -13.78 28.18
CA SER A 518 2.37 -13.12 27.80
C SER A 518 1.14 -14.03 27.97
N GLY A 519 1.32 -15.35 27.86
CA GLY A 519 0.21 -16.32 27.85
C GLY A 519 -0.69 -16.26 26.61
N GLU A 520 -0.32 -15.46 25.60
CA GLU A 520 -1.08 -15.32 24.35
C GLU A 520 -0.87 -16.51 23.39
N VAL A 521 0.18 -17.30 23.62
CA VAL A 521 0.59 -18.40 22.74
C VAL A 521 0.58 -19.71 23.52
N ASP A 522 -0.11 -20.71 23.00
CA ASP A 522 -0.12 -22.06 23.56
C ASP A 522 1.09 -22.88 23.05
N ALA A 523 2.28 -22.51 23.49
CA ALA A 523 3.53 -23.16 23.11
C ALA A 523 4.56 -23.12 24.25
N ASP A 524 5.38 -24.15 24.33
CA ASP A 524 6.49 -24.20 25.27
C ASP A 524 7.67 -23.32 24.83
N VAL A 525 8.58 -23.05 25.76
CA VAL A 525 9.76 -22.22 25.52
C VAL A 525 10.62 -22.74 24.37
N GLU A 526 10.77 -24.05 24.24
CA GLU A 526 11.60 -24.69 23.23
C GLU A 526 11.01 -24.46 21.82
N THR A 527 9.69 -24.59 21.67
CA THR A 527 8.98 -24.31 20.42
C THR A 527 9.12 -22.82 20.03
N VAL A 528 8.87 -21.89 20.96
CA VAL A 528 9.02 -20.46 20.69
C VAL A 528 10.44 -20.13 20.29
N GLN A 529 11.45 -20.63 21.01
CA GLN A 529 12.87 -20.42 20.71
C GLN A 529 13.25 -20.95 19.31
N ARG A 530 12.77 -22.16 18.96
CA ARG A 530 13.00 -22.75 17.64
C ARG A 530 12.41 -21.88 16.52
N ILE A 531 11.19 -21.39 16.71
CA ILE A 531 10.54 -20.55 15.69
C ILE A 531 11.28 -19.20 15.53
N CYS A 532 11.61 -18.52 16.62
CA CYS A 532 12.39 -17.28 16.58
C CYS A 532 13.74 -17.50 15.89
N HIS A 533 14.43 -18.62 16.16
CA HIS A 533 15.66 -18.97 15.47
C HIS A 533 15.45 -19.15 13.95
N LEU A 534 14.38 -19.80 13.50
CA LEU A 534 14.06 -19.93 12.08
C LEU A 534 13.88 -18.56 11.42
N VAL A 535 13.20 -17.62 12.09
CA VAL A 535 13.05 -16.24 11.59
C VAL A 535 14.40 -15.57 11.41
N ASP A 536 15.31 -15.71 12.36
CA ASP A 536 16.62 -15.07 12.32
C ASP A 536 17.51 -15.60 11.19
N VAL A 537 17.52 -16.90 10.97
CA VAL A 537 18.35 -17.51 9.93
C VAL A 537 17.78 -17.39 8.52
N ALA A 538 16.50 -17.06 8.38
CA ALA A 538 15.84 -16.96 7.08
C ALA A 538 16.04 -15.60 6.38
N GLU A 539 16.69 -14.60 6.99
CA GLU A 539 16.83 -13.25 6.42
C GLU A 539 17.44 -13.27 5.01
N PHE A 540 18.43 -14.13 4.74
CA PHE A 540 19.04 -14.21 3.40
C PHE A 540 18.06 -14.66 2.31
N LYS A 541 17.03 -15.47 2.65
CA LYS A 541 15.98 -15.86 1.73
C LYS A 541 15.04 -14.68 1.46
N ARG A 542 14.59 -13.99 2.52
CA ARG A 542 13.68 -12.85 2.41
C ARG A 542 14.23 -11.72 1.55
N ARG A 543 15.55 -11.50 1.58
CA ARG A 543 16.23 -10.47 0.76
C ARG A 543 16.26 -10.78 -0.74
N GLN A 544 15.91 -12.00 -1.13
CA GLN A 544 15.91 -12.47 -2.51
C GLN A 544 14.49 -12.78 -3.03
N THR A 545 13.47 -12.44 -2.25
CA THR A 545 12.07 -12.57 -2.69
C THR A 545 11.59 -11.28 -3.37
N PRO A 546 10.64 -11.37 -4.31
CA PRO A 546 10.04 -10.21 -4.94
C PRO A 546 9.42 -9.24 -3.93
N VAL A 547 9.25 -7.99 -4.35
CA VAL A 547 8.46 -7.00 -3.60
C VAL A 547 6.99 -7.42 -3.56
N GLY A 548 6.26 -6.93 -2.58
CA GLY A 548 4.83 -7.16 -2.43
C GLY A 548 4.23 -6.13 -1.49
N PRO A 549 2.89 -6.00 -1.45
CA PRO A 549 2.22 -4.93 -0.74
C PRO A 549 2.43 -5.01 0.77
N ARG A 550 2.70 -3.87 1.38
CA ARG A 550 2.76 -3.68 2.83
C ARG A 550 1.35 -3.48 3.37
N LEU A 551 0.93 -4.32 4.30
CA LEU A 551 -0.42 -4.29 4.89
C LEU A 551 -0.40 -4.20 6.41
N THR A 552 0.63 -4.76 7.04
CA THR A 552 0.74 -4.84 8.50
C THR A 552 1.58 -3.70 9.07
N GLY A 553 1.63 -3.60 10.39
CA GLY A 553 2.46 -2.62 11.09
C GLY A 553 3.96 -2.79 10.84
N LYS A 554 4.40 -4.02 10.53
CA LYS A 554 5.81 -4.32 10.28
C LYS A 554 5.97 -5.42 9.23
N ALA A 555 6.17 -5.02 7.98
CA ALA A 555 6.44 -5.91 6.86
C ALA A 555 7.94 -6.27 6.76
N PHE A 556 8.23 -7.41 6.16
CA PHE A 556 9.62 -7.75 5.81
C PHE A 556 10.12 -6.87 4.65
N GLY A 557 11.27 -6.22 4.85
CA GLY A 557 11.86 -5.29 3.90
C GLY A 557 12.22 -3.98 4.58
N ARG A 558 11.53 -2.90 4.23
CA ARG A 558 11.84 -1.55 4.76
C ARG A 558 11.54 -1.40 6.25
N ASP A 559 10.48 -2.03 6.76
CA ASP A 559 10.11 -1.92 8.18
C ASP A 559 11.02 -2.74 9.10
N ARG A 560 11.53 -3.88 8.63
CA ARG A 560 12.41 -4.76 9.40
C ARG A 560 13.74 -4.96 8.67
N ARG A 561 14.75 -4.17 9.08
CA ARG A 561 16.08 -4.10 8.45
C ARG A 561 17.12 -4.91 9.23
N MET A 562 16.92 -6.22 9.36
CA MET A 562 17.87 -7.10 10.06
C MET A 562 19.12 -7.35 9.20
N PRO A 563 20.32 -7.39 9.80
CA PRO A 563 21.51 -7.81 9.08
C PRO A 563 21.40 -9.27 8.65
N ILE A 564 21.76 -9.57 7.40
CA ILE A 564 21.79 -10.96 6.89
C ILE A 564 22.83 -11.77 7.67
N VAL A 565 24.06 -11.23 7.78
CA VAL A 565 25.13 -11.86 8.56
C VAL A 565 24.99 -11.42 10.01
N ASN A 566 24.28 -12.23 10.80
CA ASN A 566 23.96 -11.92 12.19
C ASN A 566 24.10 -13.17 13.06
N ARG A 567 24.74 -13.03 14.22
CA ARG A 567 24.89 -14.08 15.23
C ARG A 567 24.18 -13.77 16.56
N TYR A 568 23.58 -12.60 16.67
CA TYR A 568 22.78 -12.28 17.85
C TYR A 568 21.53 -13.17 17.89
N ARG A 569 21.26 -13.74 19.05
CA ARG A 569 20.07 -14.56 19.32
C ARG A 569 19.47 -14.00 20.61
N GLY A 570 18.36 -13.28 20.46
CA GLY A 570 17.66 -12.59 21.55
C GLY A 570 17.02 -13.54 22.56
#